data_c2856f735c40329a3e80b72f7d08a356
#
_entry.id   c2856f735c40329a3e80b72f7d08a356
#
_cell.length_a   1.000
_cell.length_b   1.000
_cell.length_c   1.000
_cell.angle_alpha   90.00
_cell.angle_beta   90.00
_cell.angle_gamma   90.00
#
_symmetry.space_group_name_H-M   'P 1'
#
loop_
_entity.id
_entity.type
_entity.pdbx_description
1 polymer ?
#
loop_
_entity_poly.entity_id
_entity_poly.type
_entity_poly.pdbx_seq_one_letter_code
_entity_poly.pdbx_strand_id
1 'polypeptide(L)'
;LNITSYGEIDSLGINKNTYLTNIIHLIEYARYYHKSHVIHIKNIAEQFNLIIQRDEPKVVQKILEWGKSDLSTIDYTDMIWLVNEYNLTTKKYLYNEILIDEAQDTSVMQKEMVERCAKRGVRYFIVGDEHQSINVWCGSDMDAVRKFKDDKCKVFTLPISYRCAKKIVDIAKQYSPEIIAADNAIDGEINYNVSYGSPKGNDMVLCRNTAPLIEYYLKLLKINKKCYIKGQEGVAAKYIGLIEESNATLIDKKCATCDGLIPKLYEKILINYDKLIENGYLPDETYHHESIINLYDDIVALIALSDNIETTEELIN
;
A
#
# COMPACT_ATOMS: atom_id res chain seq x y z
N LEU A 1 5.01 27.55 -10.73
CA LEU A 1 3.81 27.25 -11.50
C LEU A 1 2.75 28.29 -11.15
N ASN A 2 2.35 29.12 -12.13
CA ASN A 2 1.11 29.88 -12.01
C ASN A 2 -0.03 29.01 -12.54
N ILE A 3 -0.26 27.84 -11.95
CA ILE A 3 -1.52 27.12 -12.15
C ILE A 3 -2.55 27.90 -11.32
N THR A 4 -3.18 28.87 -11.95
CA THR A 4 -4.13 29.77 -11.29
C THR A 4 -5.55 29.20 -11.26
N SER A 5 -5.81 28.10 -11.97
CA SER A 5 -7.12 27.45 -11.98
C SER A 5 -7.03 25.97 -12.40
N TYR A 6 -7.96 25.18 -11.91
CA TYR A 6 -8.16 23.78 -12.33
C TYR A 6 -8.44 23.62 -13.85
N GLY A 7 -8.93 24.67 -14.53
CA GLY A 7 -9.19 24.66 -15.97
C GLY A 7 -7.95 24.57 -16.84
N GLU A 8 -6.76 24.90 -16.33
CA GLU A 8 -5.50 24.76 -17.08
C GLU A 8 -5.05 23.30 -17.19
N ILE A 9 -5.37 22.46 -16.21
CA ILE A 9 -5.08 21.01 -16.27
C ILE A 9 -6.00 20.35 -17.30
N ASP A 10 -7.27 20.70 -17.34
CA ASP A 10 -8.24 20.17 -18.30
C ASP A 10 -7.88 20.55 -19.75
N SER A 11 -7.32 21.76 -19.98
CA SER A 11 -6.89 22.22 -21.30
C SER A 11 -5.72 21.43 -21.89
N LEU A 12 -4.97 20.69 -21.04
CA LEU A 12 -3.85 19.83 -21.44
C LEU A 12 -4.28 18.38 -21.76
N GLY A 13 -5.58 18.07 -21.66
CA GLY A 13 -6.10 16.72 -21.86
C GLY A 13 -5.66 15.71 -20.79
N ILE A 14 -5.13 16.18 -19.65
CA ILE A 14 -4.63 15.35 -18.57
C ILE A 14 -5.80 15.07 -17.61
N ASN A 15 -6.01 13.78 -17.27
CA ASN A 15 -6.95 13.45 -16.22
C ASN A 15 -6.46 14.03 -14.88
N LYS A 16 -7.19 15.01 -14.39
CA LYS A 16 -6.90 15.74 -13.15
C LYS A 16 -6.66 14.82 -11.96
N ASN A 17 -7.49 13.78 -11.81
CA ASN A 17 -7.39 12.86 -10.68
C ASN A 17 -6.09 12.04 -10.77
N THR A 18 -5.74 11.52 -11.94
CA THR A 18 -4.49 10.80 -12.15
C THR A 18 -3.27 11.70 -11.88
N TYR A 19 -3.29 12.94 -12.40
CA TYR A 19 -2.23 13.91 -12.16
C TYR A 19 -2.02 14.19 -10.67
N LEU A 20 -3.11 14.47 -9.93
CA LEU A 20 -3.04 14.74 -8.50
C LEU A 20 -2.58 13.51 -7.71
N THR A 21 -3.06 12.32 -8.06
CA THR A 21 -2.66 11.06 -7.43
C THR A 21 -1.16 10.81 -7.61
N ASN A 22 -0.64 10.98 -8.83
CA ASN A 22 0.79 10.84 -9.11
C ASN A 22 1.63 11.84 -8.31
N ILE A 23 1.19 13.10 -8.25
CA ILE A 23 1.87 14.13 -7.45
C ILE A 23 1.93 13.74 -5.98
N ILE A 24 0.82 13.25 -5.41
CA ILE A 24 0.77 12.81 -4.01
C ILE A 24 1.73 11.65 -3.77
N HIS A 25 1.67 10.60 -4.60
CA HIS A 25 2.59 9.46 -4.48
C HIS A 25 4.05 9.87 -4.62
N LEU A 26 4.37 10.73 -5.58
CA LEU A 26 5.74 11.21 -5.77
C LEU A 26 6.24 12.04 -4.58
N ILE A 27 5.37 12.85 -3.94
CA ILE A 27 5.71 13.59 -2.73
C ILE A 27 6.02 12.61 -1.59
N GLU A 28 5.17 11.60 -1.39
CA GLU A 28 5.36 10.60 -0.35
C GLU A 28 6.66 9.82 -0.56
N TYR A 29 6.89 9.28 -1.76
CA TYR A 29 8.10 8.54 -2.07
C TYR A 29 9.35 9.42 -1.98
N ALA A 30 9.30 10.65 -2.48
CA ALA A 30 10.41 11.59 -2.37
C ALA A 30 10.78 11.87 -0.91
N ARG A 31 9.81 11.97 -0.01
CA ARG A 31 10.04 12.09 1.43
C ARG A 31 10.61 10.79 2.01
N TYR A 32 10.01 9.63 1.73
CA TYR A 32 10.48 8.33 2.26
C TYR A 32 11.92 7.99 1.85
N TYR A 33 12.30 8.32 0.61
CA TYR A 33 13.66 8.10 0.10
C TYR A 33 14.60 9.27 0.39
N HIS A 34 14.13 10.32 1.03
CA HIS A 34 14.87 11.56 1.29
C HIS A 34 15.50 12.14 0.02
N LYS A 35 14.69 12.30 -1.04
CA LYS A 35 15.08 12.72 -2.38
C LYS A 35 14.17 13.84 -2.88
N SER A 36 14.66 15.08 -2.88
CA SER A 36 13.87 16.26 -3.27
C SER A 36 14.24 16.85 -4.63
N HIS A 37 15.31 16.40 -5.27
CA HIS A 37 15.74 16.96 -6.55
C HIS A 37 15.03 16.26 -7.74
N VAL A 38 14.68 17.04 -8.78
CA VAL A 38 13.93 16.59 -9.98
C VAL A 38 14.43 15.28 -10.57
N ILE A 39 15.77 15.10 -10.68
CA ILE A 39 16.34 13.88 -11.27
C ILE A 39 16.03 12.64 -10.41
N HIS A 40 16.05 12.79 -9.10
CA HIS A 40 15.74 11.68 -8.19
C HIS A 40 14.25 11.36 -8.17
N ILE A 41 13.39 12.39 -8.27
CA ILE A 41 11.94 12.21 -8.39
C ILE A 41 11.58 11.46 -9.67
N LYS A 42 12.26 11.73 -10.78
CA LYS A 42 12.11 10.94 -12.01
C LYS A 42 12.50 9.48 -11.83
N ASN A 43 13.66 9.22 -11.21
CA ASN A 43 14.12 7.86 -10.97
C ASN A 43 13.14 7.10 -10.03
N ILE A 44 12.54 7.78 -9.06
CA ILE A 44 11.48 7.21 -8.21
C ILE A 44 10.25 6.86 -9.05
N ALA A 45 9.81 7.74 -9.94
CA ALA A 45 8.68 7.46 -10.82
C ALA A 45 8.93 6.23 -11.70
N GLU A 46 10.13 6.10 -12.27
CA GLU A 46 10.54 4.92 -13.03
C GLU A 46 10.57 3.66 -12.17
N GLN A 47 11.11 3.73 -10.96
CA GLN A 47 11.18 2.59 -10.03
C GLN A 47 9.78 2.05 -9.66
N PHE A 48 8.79 2.93 -9.54
CA PHE A 48 7.41 2.57 -9.17
C PHE A 48 6.47 2.50 -10.37
N ASN A 49 6.99 2.51 -11.60
CA ASN A 49 6.23 2.49 -12.85
C ASN A 49 5.11 3.55 -12.89
N LEU A 50 5.37 4.74 -12.34
CA LEU A 50 4.43 5.84 -12.40
C LEU A 50 4.55 6.56 -13.74
N ILE A 51 3.44 6.67 -14.46
CA ILE A 51 3.40 7.51 -15.67
C ILE A 51 3.31 8.97 -15.24
N ILE A 52 4.37 9.71 -15.47
CA ILE A 52 4.48 11.11 -15.09
C ILE A 52 4.53 12.03 -16.31
N GLN A 53 3.92 13.19 -16.18
CA GLN A 53 4.07 14.27 -17.14
C GLN A 53 5.42 14.98 -16.96
N ARG A 54 5.89 15.65 -18.02
CA ARG A 54 7.24 16.25 -18.07
C ARG A 54 7.53 17.22 -16.93
N ASP A 55 6.52 17.90 -16.41
CA ASP A 55 6.63 18.92 -15.38
C ASP A 55 6.30 18.44 -13.96
N GLU A 56 5.64 17.30 -13.80
CA GLU A 56 5.29 16.75 -12.48
C GLU A 56 6.47 16.69 -11.49
N PRO A 57 7.66 16.21 -11.87
CA PRO A 57 8.80 16.20 -10.94
C PRO A 57 9.23 17.59 -10.46
N LYS A 58 9.03 18.63 -11.26
CA LYS A 58 9.30 20.02 -10.87
C LYS A 58 8.23 20.55 -9.93
N VAL A 59 6.97 20.14 -10.14
CA VAL A 59 5.86 20.48 -9.25
C VAL A 59 6.10 19.86 -7.88
N VAL A 60 6.43 18.58 -7.84
CA VAL A 60 6.77 17.85 -6.61
C VAL A 60 7.92 18.54 -5.88
N GLN A 61 9.00 18.87 -6.55
CA GLN A 61 10.12 19.60 -5.94
C GLN A 61 9.66 20.91 -5.28
N LYS A 62 8.86 21.71 -5.98
CA LYS A 62 8.34 22.98 -5.43
C LYS A 62 7.43 22.78 -4.22
N ILE A 63 6.59 21.74 -4.23
CA ILE A 63 5.72 21.42 -3.11
C ILE A 63 6.56 21.01 -1.90
N LEU A 64 7.61 20.20 -2.09
CA LEU A 64 8.53 19.82 -1.03
C LEU A 64 9.29 21.05 -0.46
N GLU A 65 9.75 21.96 -1.33
CA GLU A 65 10.39 23.22 -0.91
C GLU A 65 9.42 24.11 -0.10
N TRP A 66 8.16 24.20 -0.55
CA TRP A 66 7.12 24.94 0.18
C TRP A 66 6.80 24.27 1.53
N GLY A 67 6.62 22.95 1.57
CA GLY A 67 6.37 22.21 2.81
C GLY A 67 7.48 22.35 3.85
N LYS A 68 8.74 22.53 3.40
CA LYS A 68 9.82 22.90 4.31
C LYS A 68 9.64 24.29 4.92
N SER A 69 9.11 25.25 4.18
CA SER A 69 8.98 26.65 4.63
C SER A 69 7.74 26.91 5.47
N ASP A 70 6.70 26.10 5.32
CA ASP A 70 5.43 26.25 6.05
C ASP A 70 5.26 25.11 7.07
N LEU A 71 5.55 25.41 8.32
CA LEU A 71 5.42 24.48 9.45
C LEU A 71 4.12 24.66 10.24
N SER A 72 3.16 25.39 9.69
CA SER A 72 1.86 25.62 10.35
C SER A 72 1.02 24.35 10.42
N THR A 73 1.23 23.43 9.47
CA THR A 73 0.57 22.14 9.42
C THR A 73 1.60 21.08 9.03
N ILE A 74 1.67 20.00 9.79
CA ILE A 74 2.57 18.85 9.54
C ILE A 74 1.77 17.56 9.54
N ASP A 75 2.15 16.62 8.67
CA ASP A 75 1.65 15.25 8.67
C ASP A 75 2.58 14.28 9.42
N TYR A 76 2.20 13.00 9.52
CA TYR A 76 3.02 11.98 10.18
C TYR A 76 4.36 11.75 9.48
N THR A 77 4.41 11.87 8.17
CA THR A 77 5.66 11.73 7.39
C THR A 77 6.59 12.90 7.65
N ASP A 78 6.05 14.11 7.77
CA ASP A 78 6.80 15.33 8.09
C ASP A 78 7.50 15.23 9.44
N MET A 79 6.91 14.52 10.42
CA MET A 79 7.53 14.32 11.74
C MET A 79 8.91 13.67 11.68
N ILE A 80 9.20 12.92 10.62
CA ILE A 80 10.50 12.27 10.38
C ILE A 80 11.26 13.03 9.31
N TRP A 81 10.60 13.38 8.21
CA TRP A 81 11.20 14.05 7.06
C TRP A 81 11.83 15.40 7.42
N LEU A 82 11.10 16.27 8.13
CA LEU A 82 11.59 17.59 8.53
C LEU A 82 12.74 17.50 9.54
N VAL A 83 12.74 16.49 10.40
CA VAL A 83 13.87 16.22 11.29
C VAL A 83 15.15 16.00 10.49
N ASN A 84 15.09 15.26 9.40
CA ASN A 84 16.22 14.99 8.53
C ASN A 84 16.58 16.21 7.68
N GLU A 85 15.60 16.88 7.06
CA GLU A 85 15.80 18.06 6.23
C GLU A 85 16.46 19.23 7.00
N TYR A 86 16.01 19.47 8.22
CA TYR A 86 16.58 20.52 9.07
C TYR A 86 17.80 20.08 9.88
N ASN A 87 18.28 18.85 9.69
CA ASN A 87 19.36 18.29 10.49
C ASN A 87 19.14 18.44 12.00
N LEU A 88 17.89 18.28 12.44
CA LEU A 88 17.56 18.42 13.83
C LEU A 88 18.24 17.32 14.65
N THR A 89 19.02 17.72 15.63
CA THR A 89 19.62 16.80 16.59
C THR A 89 19.45 17.37 17.98
N THR A 90 19.22 16.50 18.95
CA THR A 90 19.25 16.93 20.34
C THR A 90 20.50 16.40 21.01
N LYS A 91 21.44 17.28 21.25
CA LYS A 91 22.70 16.93 21.99
C LYS A 91 22.41 16.30 23.36
N LYS A 92 21.24 16.57 23.95
CA LYS A 92 20.81 16.09 25.25
C LYS A 92 20.43 14.62 25.27
N TYR A 93 19.96 14.09 24.13
CA TYR A 93 19.35 12.74 24.03
C TYR A 93 20.08 11.86 23.01
N LEU A 94 21.41 11.96 22.95
CA LEU A 94 22.20 11.00 22.16
C LEU A 94 22.40 9.71 22.95
N TYR A 95 22.26 8.58 22.25
CA TYR A 95 22.26 7.25 22.82
C TYR A 95 23.58 6.52 22.59
N ASN A 96 24.01 5.71 23.57
CA ASN A 96 25.18 4.83 23.47
C ASN A 96 24.81 3.47 22.88
N GLU A 97 23.54 3.11 23.00
CA GLU A 97 22.96 1.86 22.50
C GLU A 97 21.63 2.17 21.82
N ILE A 98 21.40 1.57 20.66
CA ILE A 98 20.17 1.72 19.89
C ILE A 98 19.72 0.31 19.50
N LEU A 99 18.48 0.00 19.83
CA LEU A 99 17.83 -1.25 19.49
C LEU A 99 16.79 -0.96 18.39
N ILE A 100 16.86 -1.72 17.30
CA ILE A 100 15.92 -1.62 16.17
C ILE A 100 15.25 -2.98 16.02
N ASP A 101 13.94 -2.99 16.18
CA ASP A 101 13.11 -4.16 15.90
C ASP A 101 12.41 -3.97 14.55
N GLU A 102 12.06 -5.10 13.89
CA GLU A 102 11.46 -5.12 12.56
C GLU A 102 12.24 -4.26 11.54
N ALA A 103 13.56 -4.40 11.55
CA ALA A 103 14.46 -3.53 10.77
C ALA A 103 14.21 -3.57 9.26
N GLN A 104 13.60 -4.65 8.72
CA GLN A 104 13.20 -4.76 7.32
C GLN A 104 12.14 -3.73 6.91
N ASP A 105 11.38 -3.18 7.87
CA ASP A 105 10.36 -2.16 7.63
C ASP A 105 10.88 -0.73 7.82
N THR A 106 12.17 -0.57 8.12
CA THR A 106 12.79 0.74 8.33
C THR A 106 13.05 1.44 6.99
N SER A 107 12.47 2.64 6.80
CA SER A 107 12.76 3.47 5.63
C SER A 107 14.15 4.12 5.73
N VAL A 108 14.67 4.58 4.58
CA VAL A 108 15.93 5.35 4.53
C VAL A 108 15.88 6.55 5.46
N MET A 109 14.76 7.26 5.46
CA MET A 109 14.55 8.45 6.28
C MET A 109 14.54 8.14 7.79
N GLN A 110 13.92 7.03 8.20
CA GLN A 110 13.94 6.57 9.59
C GLN A 110 15.36 6.17 10.03
N LYS A 111 16.11 5.48 9.16
CA LYS A 111 17.50 5.14 9.42
C LYS A 111 18.36 6.39 9.66
N GLU A 112 18.26 7.40 8.79
CA GLU A 112 18.98 8.66 8.96
C GLU A 112 18.63 9.35 10.27
N MET A 113 17.36 9.36 10.65
CA MET A 113 16.91 9.94 11.93
C MET A 113 17.51 9.18 13.13
N VAL A 114 17.53 7.85 13.08
CA VAL A 114 18.13 7.00 14.13
C VAL A 114 19.64 7.28 14.26
N GLU A 115 20.36 7.38 13.13
CA GLU A 115 21.79 7.68 13.13
C GLU A 115 22.10 9.05 13.75
N ARG A 116 21.21 10.03 13.60
CA ARG A 116 21.35 11.36 14.26
C ARG A 116 21.19 11.31 15.77
N CYS A 117 20.49 10.30 16.29
CA CYS A 117 20.33 10.07 17.73
C CYS A 117 21.52 9.32 18.35
N ALA A 118 22.50 8.90 17.53
CA ALA A 118 23.61 8.07 17.95
C ALA A 118 24.80 8.90 18.46
N LYS A 119 25.42 8.47 19.56
CA LYS A 119 26.74 8.96 19.97
C LYS A 119 27.84 8.31 19.14
N ARG A 120 28.99 8.96 19.08
CA ARG A 120 30.19 8.35 18.50
C ARG A 120 30.52 7.04 19.22
N GLY A 121 30.61 5.94 18.45
CA GLY A 121 30.87 4.61 18.99
C GLY A 121 29.60 3.92 19.56
N VAL A 122 28.42 4.36 19.15
CA VAL A 122 27.15 3.71 19.48
C VAL A 122 27.17 2.22 19.14
N ARG A 123 26.50 1.42 19.96
CA ARG A 123 26.20 0.00 19.65
C ARG A 123 24.80 -0.12 19.12
N TYR A 124 24.64 -0.85 18.00
CA TYR A 124 23.36 -1.20 17.45
C TYR A 124 23.03 -2.66 17.73
N PHE A 125 21.80 -2.92 18.14
CA PHE A 125 21.19 -4.23 18.17
C PHE A 125 20.02 -4.21 17.19
N ILE A 126 20.13 -4.97 16.12
CA ILE A 126 19.21 -4.90 15.01
C ILE A 126 18.58 -6.26 14.84
N VAL A 127 17.27 -6.33 14.91
CA VAL A 127 16.47 -7.53 14.72
C VAL A 127 15.55 -7.31 13.51
N GLY A 128 15.46 -8.29 12.64
CA GLY A 128 14.62 -8.22 11.46
C GLY A 128 14.69 -9.50 10.62
N ASP A 129 13.76 -9.65 9.72
CA ASP A 129 13.69 -10.78 8.79
C ASP A 129 13.54 -10.24 7.36
N GLU A 130 14.57 -10.42 6.54
CA GLU A 130 14.60 -9.94 5.14
C GLU A 130 13.44 -10.53 4.30
N HIS A 131 12.94 -11.72 4.66
CA HIS A 131 11.84 -12.39 3.97
C HIS A 131 10.45 -11.83 4.35
N GLN A 132 10.36 -11.01 5.39
CA GLN A 132 9.10 -10.39 5.85
C GLN A 132 8.94 -8.94 5.41
N SER A 133 9.83 -8.40 4.57
CA SER A 133 9.72 -7.04 4.02
C SER A 133 8.54 -6.95 3.04
N ILE A 134 7.44 -6.35 3.48
CA ILE A 134 6.21 -6.14 2.68
C ILE A 134 5.90 -4.67 2.43
N ASN A 135 6.65 -3.76 3.03
CA ASN A 135 6.40 -2.32 3.05
C ASN A 135 7.31 -1.51 2.09
N VAL A 136 7.75 -2.13 0.97
CA VAL A 136 8.61 -1.47 -0.03
C VAL A 136 7.99 -0.17 -0.55
N TRP A 137 6.67 -0.09 -0.64
CA TRP A 137 5.94 1.10 -1.05
C TRP A 137 6.08 2.29 -0.08
N CYS A 138 6.39 2.06 1.21
CA CYS A 138 6.68 3.12 2.19
C CYS A 138 8.18 3.48 2.25
N GLY A 139 8.96 3.13 1.23
CA GLY A 139 10.41 3.36 1.24
C GLY A 139 11.18 2.44 2.18
N SER A 140 10.55 1.34 2.68
CA SER A 140 11.31 0.27 3.29
C SER A 140 12.17 -0.36 2.20
N ASP A 141 13.41 -0.56 2.51
CA ASP A 141 14.38 -1.13 1.60
C ASP A 141 14.50 -2.62 1.90
N MET A 142 14.28 -3.48 0.90
CA MET A 142 14.53 -4.92 1.06
C MET A 142 15.94 -5.19 1.58
N ASP A 143 16.86 -4.28 1.30
CA ASP A 143 18.23 -4.31 1.83
C ASP A 143 18.40 -3.53 3.15
N ALA A 144 17.31 -3.06 3.79
CA ALA A 144 17.42 -2.25 5.02
C ALA A 144 18.23 -2.96 6.08
N VAL A 145 17.95 -4.24 6.34
CA VAL A 145 18.72 -5.05 7.30
C VAL A 145 20.17 -5.16 6.84
N ARG A 146 20.43 -5.37 5.55
CA ARG A 146 21.80 -5.48 5.00
C ARG A 146 22.54 -4.14 5.08
N LYS A 147 21.86 -3.01 4.90
CA LYS A 147 22.47 -1.67 5.00
C LYS A 147 22.87 -1.28 6.41
N PHE A 148 22.33 -1.94 7.43
CA PHE A 148 22.84 -1.83 8.79
C PHE A 148 24.06 -2.75 9.04
N LYS A 149 24.28 -3.74 8.19
CA LYS A 149 25.44 -4.63 8.29
C LYS A 149 26.67 -3.90 7.75
N ASP A 150 27.67 -3.73 8.56
CA ASP A 150 29.03 -3.41 8.14
C ASP A 150 29.95 -4.63 8.39
N ASP A 151 31.19 -4.57 7.92
CA ASP A 151 32.16 -5.67 8.09
C ASP A 151 32.48 -5.99 9.57
N LYS A 152 32.00 -5.16 10.50
CA LYS A 152 32.21 -5.31 11.95
C LYS A 152 31.00 -5.89 12.66
N CYS A 153 29.86 -6.02 11.98
CA CYS A 153 28.66 -6.58 12.58
C CYS A 153 28.80 -8.07 12.85
N LYS A 154 28.43 -8.50 14.06
CA LYS A 154 28.23 -9.91 14.38
C LYS A 154 26.79 -10.28 14.04
N VAL A 155 26.63 -11.24 13.15
CA VAL A 155 25.32 -11.73 12.74
C VAL A 155 25.00 -13.01 13.52
N PHE A 156 23.79 -13.06 14.07
CA PHE A 156 23.26 -14.20 14.79
C PHE A 156 21.92 -14.57 14.15
N THR A 157 21.72 -15.84 13.84
CA THR A 157 20.44 -16.33 13.34
C THR A 157 19.60 -16.85 14.49
N LEU A 158 18.30 -16.51 14.50
CA LEU A 158 17.30 -17.05 15.42
C LEU A 158 16.36 -17.99 14.64
N PRO A 159 16.78 -19.26 14.39
CA PRO A 159 16.05 -20.13 13.49
C PRO A 159 14.83 -20.77 14.12
N ILE A 160 14.74 -20.83 15.45
CA ILE A 160 13.69 -21.58 16.15
C ILE A 160 12.42 -20.74 16.26
N SER A 161 11.36 -21.21 15.63
CA SER A 161 10.01 -20.65 15.77
C SER A 161 9.28 -21.29 16.95
N TYR A 162 8.99 -20.49 17.97
CA TYR A 162 8.15 -20.87 19.11
C TYR A 162 6.67 -20.52 18.89
N ARG A 163 6.34 -19.85 17.79
CA ARG A 163 5.00 -19.38 17.46
C ARG A 163 4.21 -20.39 16.64
N CYS A 164 4.87 -21.00 15.65
CA CYS A 164 4.19 -21.76 14.62
C CYS A 164 4.23 -23.28 14.88
N ALA A 165 3.15 -23.96 14.49
CA ALA A 165 3.08 -25.41 14.46
C ALA A 165 4.10 -25.99 13.44
N LYS A 166 4.53 -27.24 13.65
CA LYS A 166 5.57 -27.91 12.82
C LYS A 166 5.24 -27.90 11.33
N LYS A 167 4.01 -28.28 10.97
CA LYS A 167 3.58 -28.28 9.56
C LYS A 167 3.57 -26.88 8.90
N ILE A 168 3.28 -25.82 9.69
CA ILE A 168 3.37 -24.44 9.19
C ILE A 168 4.81 -24.07 8.92
N VAL A 169 5.73 -24.42 9.86
CA VAL A 169 7.17 -24.20 9.67
C VAL A 169 7.70 -24.96 8.45
N ASP A 170 7.22 -26.17 8.18
CA ASP A 170 7.64 -26.95 7.01
C ASP A 170 7.26 -26.25 5.69
N ILE A 171 6.12 -25.56 5.63
CA ILE A 171 5.80 -24.70 4.47
C ILE A 171 6.72 -23.48 4.43
N ALA A 172 6.94 -22.83 5.57
CA ALA A 172 7.78 -21.63 5.65
C ALA A 172 9.22 -21.88 5.21
N LYS A 173 9.74 -23.09 5.35
CA LYS A 173 11.08 -23.50 4.86
C LYS A 173 11.27 -23.30 3.36
N GLN A 174 10.20 -23.24 2.56
CA GLN A 174 10.29 -22.93 1.13
C GLN A 174 10.80 -21.51 0.88
N TYR A 175 10.57 -20.60 1.82
CA TYR A 175 10.95 -19.19 1.74
C TYR A 175 12.13 -18.85 2.66
N SER A 176 12.23 -19.52 3.80
CA SER A 176 13.29 -19.35 4.79
C SER A 176 13.81 -20.74 5.21
N PRO A 177 14.80 -21.30 4.49
CA PRO A 177 15.26 -22.68 4.70
C PRO A 177 15.81 -22.96 6.10
N GLU A 178 16.28 -21.93 6.80
CA GLU A 178 16.89 -22.03 8.13
C GLU A 178 15.87 -22.15 9.27
N ILE A 179 14.58 -21.87 9.00
CA ILE A 179 13.55 -21.87 10.06
C ILE A 179 13.33 -23.31 10.58
N ILE A 180 13.24 -23.45 11.90
CA ILE A 180 13.05 -24.73 12.60
C ILE A 180 11.89 -24.57 13.58
N ALA A 181 11.01 -25.55 13.67
CA ALA A 181 9.99 -25.56 14.72
C ALA A 181 10.62 -25.91 16.07
N ALA A 182 10.13 -25.31 17.15
CA ALA A 182 10.53 -25.71 18.50
C ALA A 182 10.18 -27.18 18.77
N ASP A 183 10.99 -27.87 19.58
CA ASP A 183 10.77 -29.28 19.87
C ASP A 183 9.40 -29.60 20.45
N ASN A 184 8.90 -28.70 21.29
CA ASN A 184 7.59 -28.78 21.93
C ASN A 184 6.45 -28.18 21.08
N ALA A 185 6.71 -27.75 19.83
CA ALA A 185 5.67 -27.24 18.96
C ALA A 185 4.67 -28.36 18.61
N ILE A 186 3.38 -28.01 18.57
CA ILE A 186 2.32 -28.92 18.10
C ILE A 186 2.52 -29.24 16.62
N ASP A 187 2.03 -30.38 16.16
CA ASP A 187 2.16 -30.75 14.75
C ASP A 187 1.38 -29.81 13.82
N GLY A 188 0.20 -29.39 14.25
CA GLY A 188 -0.70 -28.55 13.47
C GLY A 188 -1.37 -29.31 12.33
N GLU A 189 -2.21 -28.61 11.58
CA GLU A 189 -2.93 -29.16 10.46
C GLU A 189 -2.94 -28.15 9.30
N ILE A 190 -2.84 -28.64 8.07
CA ILE A 190 -2.94 -27.84 6.86
C ILE A 190 -4.00 -28.47 5.98
N ASN A 191 -5.02 -27.73 5.69
CA ASN A 191 -6.12 -28.13 4.83
C ASN A 191 -6.16 -27.22 3.60
N TYR A 192 -6.14 -27.84 2.42
CA TYR A 192 -6.30 -27.14 1.15
C TYR A 192 -7.76 -27.21 0.71
N ASN A 193 -8.20 -26.22 -0.09
CA ASN A 193 -9.55 -26.18 -0.65
C ASN A 193 -10.67 -26.15 0.41
N VAL A 194 -10.45 -25.40 1.48
CA VAL A 194 -11.44 -25.26 2.54
C VAL A 194 -12.66 -24.48 2.05
N SER A 195 -13.88 -24.91 2.40
CA SER A 195 -15.09 -24.20 2.01
C SER A 195 -15.22 -22.84 2.70
N TYR A 196 -15.89 -21.89 2.07
CA TYR A 196 -16.10 -20.54 2.59
C TYR A 196 -16.81 -20.51 3.97
N GLY A 197 -17.64 -21.49 4.26
CA GLY A 197 -18.38 -21.59 5.52
C GLY A 197 -17.59 -22.17 6.69
N SER A 198 -16.38 -22.66 6.45
CA SER A 198 -15.57 -23.39 7.44
C SER A 198 -15.02 -22.56 8.62
N PRO A 199 -14.68 -21.25 8.48
CA PRO A 199 -14.10 -20.49 9.57
C PRO A 199 -14.98 -20.48 10.81
N LYS A 200 -14.34 -20.66 11.96
CA LYS A 200 -14.94 -20.62 13.30
C LYS A 200 -14.66 -19.28 13.97
N GLY A 201 -15.27 -19.03 15.11
CA GLY A 201 -14.94 -17.85 15.90
C GLY A 201 -13.45 -17.82 16.25
N ASN A 202 -12.83 -16.67 16.14
CA ASN A 202 -11.39 -16.38 16.31
C ASN A 202 -10.45 -16.87 15.18
N ASP A 203 -10.97 -17.43 14.09
CA ASP A 203 -10.15 -17.67 12.91
C ASP A 203 -9.85 -16.34 12.21
N MET A 204 -8.65 -16.25 11.64
CA MET A 204 -8.22 -15.09 10.84
C MET A 204 -8.13 -15.50 9.37
N VAL A 205 -8.73 -14.70 8.50
CA VAL A 205 -8.62 -14.84 7.05
C VAL A 205 -7.68 -13.76 6.54
N LEU A 206 -6.66 -14.19 5.83
CA LEU A 206 -5.65 -13.29 5.26
C LEU A 206 -5.70 -13.34 3.74
N CYS A 207 -5.61 -12.17 3.11
CA CYS A 207 -5.43 -12.02 1.68
C CYS A 207 -4.54 -10.81 1.40
N ARG A 208 -3.75 -10.88 0.35
CA ARG A 208 -2.89 -9.76 -0.09
C ARG A 208 -3.74 -8.57 -0.54
N ASN A 209 -4.83 -8.83 -1.24
CA ASN A 209 -5.73 -7.83 -1.80
C ASN A 209 -7.00 -7.70 -0.95
N THR A 210 -7.58 -6.50 -0.92
CA THR A 210 -8.76 -6.20 -0.11
C THR A 210 -10.05 -6.77 -0.71
N ALA A 211 -10.19 -6.76 -2.05
CA ALA A 211 -11.42 -7.17 -2.71
C ALA A 211 -11.84 -8.62 -2.41
N PRO A 212 -10.97 -9.64 -2.47
CA PRO A 212 -11.34 -10.99 -2.06
C PRO A 212 -11.77 -11.09 -0.59
N LEU A 213 -11.22 -10.25 0.29
CA LEU A 213 -11.64 -10.19 1.70
C LEU A 213 -13.05 -9.65 1.83
N ILE A 214 -13.40 -8.61 1.06
CA ILE A 214 -14.76 -8.05 1.05
C ILE A 214 -15.76 -9.08 0.56
N GLU A 215 -15.48 -9.72 -0.58
CA GLU A 215 -16.33 -10.79 -1.10
C GLU A 215 -16.55 -11.91 -0.06
N TYR A 216 -15.46 -12.31 0.60
CA TYR A 216 -15.51 -13.33 1.63
C TYR A 216 -16.31 -12.88 2.87
N TYR A 217 -16.10 -11.66 3.32
CA TYR A 217 -16.85 -11.04 4.42
C TYR A 217 -18.35 -11.05 4.14
N LEU A 218 -18.77 -10.65 2.94
CA LEU A 218 -20.17 -10.66 2.55
C LEU A 218 -20.78 -12.07 2.51
N LYS A 219 -20.02 -13.05 2.02
CA LYS A 219 -20.44 -14.46 2.04
C LYS A 219 -20.64 -14.96 3.48
N LEU A 220 -19.81 -14.55 4.42
CA LEU A 220 -19.95 -14.89 5.84
C LEU A 220 -21.19 -14.23 6.47
N LEU A 221 -21.44 -12.95 6.16
CA LEU A 221 -22.63 -12.24 6.63
C LEU A 221 -23.93 -12.91 6.14
N LYS A 222 -23.99 -13.33 4.85
CA LYS A 222 -25.15 -14.04 4.28
C LYS A 222 -25.52 -15.33 5.04
N ILE A 223 -24.55 -15.97 5.68
CA ILE A 223 -24.77 -17.17 6.52
C ILE A 223 -24.81 -16.82 8.01
N ASN A 224 -25.08 -15.55 8.36
CA ASN A 224 -25.19 -15.03 9.72
C ASN A 224 -23.95 -15.26 10.60
N LYS A 225 -22.74 -15.30 10.01
CA LYS A 225 -21.49 -15.33 10.78
C LYS A 225 -21.03 -13.92 11.09
N LYS A 226 -20.80 -13.64 12.37
CA LYS A 226 -20.22 -12.36 12.80
C LYS A 226 -18.74 -12.31 12.42
N CYS A 227 -18.37 -11.33 11.62
CA CYS A 227 -17.00 -11.09 11.15
C CYS A 227 -16.78 -9.59 10.97
N TYR A 228 -15.51 -9.17 10.83
CA TYR A 228 -15.14 -7.80 10.53
C TYR A 228 -13.85 -7.78 9.72
N ILE A 229 -13.62 -6.72 8.96
CA ILE A 229 -12.37 -6.48 8.23
C ILE A 229 -11.58 -5.43 8.99
N LYS A 230 -10.39 -5.80 9.47
CA LYS A 230 -9.52 -4.88 10.21
C LYS A 230 -9.01 -3.76 9.29
N GLY A 231 -9.12 -2.51 9.73
CA GLY A 231 -8.62 -1.35 9.00
C GLY A 231 -9.48 -0.89 7.82
N GLN A 232 -10.70 -1.43 7.68
CA GLN A 232 -11.60 -1.11 6.57
C GLN A 232 -12.92 -0.47 7.05
N GLU A 233 -12.84 0.44 8.02
CA GLU A 233 -14.02 1.15 8.54
C GLU A 233 -14.71 2.04 7.49
N GLY A 234 -14.02 2.39 6.38
CA GLY A 234 -14.54 3.21 5.29
C GLY A 234 -15.00 2.48 4.03
N VAL A 235 -15.02 1.14 4.00
CA VAL A 235 -15.38 0.37 2.77
C VAL A 235 -16.77 0.70 2.27
N ALA A 236 -17.76 0.84 3.17
CA ALA A 236 -19.11 1.21 2.78
C ALA A 236 -19.14 2.60 2.11
N ALA A 237 -18.43 3.58 2.68
CA ALA A 237 -18.35 4.93 2.11
C ALA A 237 -17.71 4.93 0.70
N LYS A 238 -16.69 4.08 0.47
CA LYS A 238 -16.07 3.92 -0.85
C LYS A 238 -17.09 3.44 -1.89
N TYR A 239 -17.86 2.39 -1.58
CA TYR A 239 -18.84 1.87 -2.53
C TYR A 239 -20.02 2.80 -2.74
N ILE A 240 -20.50 3.48 -1.68
CA ILE A 240 -21.52 4.52 -1.82
C ILE A 240 -21.01 5.62 -2.78
N GLY A 241 -19.78 6.08 -2.60
CA GLY A 241 -19.16 7.06 -3.51
C GLY A 241 -19.10 6.59 -4.96
N LEU A 242 -18.72 5.34 -5.22
CA LEU A 242 -18.71 4.77 -6.58
C LEU A 242 -20.11 4.70 -7.21
N ILE A 243 -21.13 4.36 -6.41
CA ILE A 243 -22.52 4.33 -6.86
C ILE A 243 -23.01 5.75 -7.21
N GLU A 244 -22.78 6.70 -6.32
CA GLU A 244 -23.18 8.10 -6.52
C GLU A 244 -22.48 8.74 -7.74
N GLU A 245 -21.17 8.53 -7.90
CA GLU A 245 -20.40 9.00 -9.06
C GLU A 245 -20.91 8.43 -10.38
N SER A 246 -21.42 7.20 -10.38
CA SER A 246 -21.94 6.57 -11.59
C SER A 246 -23.25 7.20 -12.09
N ASN A 247 -24.01 7.88 -11.23
CA ASN A 247 -25.37 8.35 -11.49
C ASN A 247 -26.30 7.25 -12.03
N ALA A 248 -26.06 5.99 -11.64
CA ALA A 248 -26.90 4.86 -12.04
C ALA A 248 -28.04 4.67 -11.04
N THR A 249 -29.22 4.32 -11.54
CA THR A 249 -30.40 4.00 -10.73
C THR A 249 -30.64 2.49 -10.60
N LEU A 250 -30.13 1.71 -11.56
CA LEU A 250 -30.22 0.28 -11.61
C LEU A 250 -28.83 -0.36 -11.54
N ILE A 251 -28.74 -1.56 -10.99
CA ILE A 251 -27.46 -2.27 -10.87
C ILE A 251 -27.05 -2.94 -12.19
N ASP A 252 -28.01 -3.52 -12.91
CA ASP A 252 -27.86 -4.20 -14.21
C ASP A 252 -26.65 -5.15 -14.32
N LYS A 253 -26.67 -6.21 -13.53
CA LYS A 253 -25.62 -7.26 -13.54
C LYS A 253 -25.43 -7.94 -14.89
N LYS A 254 -26.45 -7.93 -15.76
CA LYS A 254 -26.42 -8.56 -17.08
C LYS A 254 -25.86 -7.64 -18.16
N CYS A 255 -25.52 -6.42 -17.81
CA CYS A 255 -25.06 -5.38 -18.73
C CYS A 255 -26.00 -5.19 -19.94
N ALA A 256 -27.32 -5.28 -19.67
CA ALA A 256 -28.35 -5.15 -20.69
C ALA A 256 -28.70 -3.68 -21.01
N THR A 257 -28.41 -2.76 -20.08
CA THR A 257 -28.64 -1.32 -20.22
C THR A 257 -27.34 -0.53 -20.04
N CYS A 258 -27.12 0.48 -20.87
CA CYS A 258 -25.96 1.36 -20.75
C CYS A 258 -26.00 2.26 -19.50
N ASP A 259 -27.15 2.39 -18.85
CA ASP A 259 -27.35 3.25 -17.69
C ASP A 259 -27.21 2.52 -16.34
N GLY A 260 -26.99 1.22 -16.37
CA GLY A 260 -26.77 0.42 -15.16
C GLY A 260 -25.43 0.68 -14.50
N LEU A 261 -25.35 0.48 -13.17
CA LEU A 261 -24.15 0.68 -12.38
C LEU A 261 -22.97 -0.15 -12.92
N ILE A 262 -23.17 -1.43 -13.11
CA ILE A 262 -22.10 -2.35 -13.54
C ILE A 262 -21.59 -2.00 -14.94
N PRO A 263 -22.44 -1.79 -15.97
CA PRO A 263 -21.99 -1.30 -17.27
C PRO A 263 -21.20 0.01 -17.21
N LYS A 264 -21.63 1.00 -16.42
CA LYS A 264 -20.91 2.27 -16.26
C LYS A 264 -19.54 2.11 -15.62
N LEU A 265 -19.40 1.20 -14.65
CA LEU A 265 -18.11 0.89 -14.06
C LEU A 265 -17.19 0.15 -15.04
N TYR A 266 -17.69 -0.75 -15.86
CA TYR A 266 -16.92 -1.35 -16.97
C TYR A 266 -16.50 -0.33 -18.02
N GLU A 267 -17.36 0.63 -18.35
CA GLU A 267 -17.00 1.75 -19.24
C GLU A 267 -15.85 2.57 -18.64
N LYS A 268 -15.88 2.81 -17.32
CA LYS A 268 -14.77 3.48 -16.61
C LYS A 268 -13.46 2.68 -16.70
N ILE A 269 -13.51 1.34 -16.67
CA ILE A 269 -12.33 0.49 -16.92
C ILE A 269 -11.81 0.71 -18.34
N LEU A 270 -12.67 0.68 -19.36
CA LEU A 270 -12.26 0.88 -20.75
C LEU A 270 -11.64 2.25 -20.97
N ILE A 271 -12.22 3.30 -20.40
CA ILE A 271 -11.65 4.66 -20.45
C ILE A 271 -10.27 4.71 -19.80
N ASN A 272 -10.09 4.04 -18.67
CA ASN A 272 -8.79 3.99 -18.00
C ASN A 272 -7.78 3.15 -18.80
N TYR A 273 -8.22 2.06 -19.42
CA TYR A 273 -7.41 1.21 -20.28
C TYR A 273 -6.89 2.01 -21.48
N ASP A 274 -7.79 2.70 -22.21
CA ASP A 274 -7.43 3.50 -23.38
C ASP A 274 -6.42 4.60 -23.01
N LYS A 275 -6.62 5.26 -21.85
CA LYS A 275 -5.67 6.26 -21.34
C LYS A 275 -4.29 5.70 -21.03
N LEU A 276 -4.21 4.48 -20.51
CA LEU A 276 -2.92 3.82 -20.25
C LEU A 276 -2.21 3.49 -21.56
N ILE A 277 -2.94 3.00 -22.58
CA ILE A 277 -2.38 2.77 -23.92
C ILE A 277 -1.89 4.08 -24.56
N GLU A 278 -2.67 5.14 -24.48
CA GLU A 278 -2.27 6.49 -24.98
C GLU A 278 -1.01 7.01 -24.27
N ASN A 279 -0.82 6.65 -23.01
CA ASN A 279 0.37 6.99 -22.22
C ASN A 279 1.56 6.05 -22.45
N GLY A 280 1.44 5.08 -23.36
CA GLY A 280 2.54 4.24 -23.83
C GLY A 280 2.68 2.89 -23.11
N TYR A 281 1.72 2.48 -22.29
CA TYR A 281 1.71 1.11 -21.75
C TYR A 281 1.39 0.10 -22.86
N LEU A 282 2.04 -1.05 -22.80
CA LEU A 282 1.68 -2.18 -23.67
C LEU A 282 0.33 -2.78 -23.21
N PRO A 283 -0.46 -3.34 -24.15
CA PRO A 283 -1.76 -3.93 -23.80
C PRO A 283 -1.71 -4.93 -22.64
N ASP A 284 -0.72 -5.81 -22.63
CA ASP A 284 -0.56 -6.81 -21.57
C ASP A 284 -0.22 -6.18 -20.19
N GLU A 285 0.58 -5.11 -20.17
CA GLU A 285 0.92 -4.37 -18.97
C GLU A 285 -0.27 -3.59 -18.43
N THR A 286 -1.12 -3.07 -19.33
CA THR A 286 -2.31 -2.29 -18.96
C THR A 286 -3.32 -3.11 -18.18
N TYR A 287 -3.54 -4.38 -18.52
CA TYR A 287 -4.45 -5.26 -17.77
C TYR A 287 -3.96 -5.54 -16.35
N HIS A 288 -2.66 -5.49 -16.11
CA HIS A 288 -2.04 -5.68 -14.79
C HIS A 288 -1.83 -4.38 -14.03
N HIS A 289 -2.23 -3.24 -14.60
CA HIS A 289 -2.08 -1.94 -13.93
C HIS A 289 -3.04 -1.85 -12.73
N GLU A 290 -2.53 -1.38 -11.59
CA GLU A 290 -3.26 -1.35 -10.31
C GLU A 290 -4.60 -0.62 -10.41
N SER A 291 -4.70 0.46 -11.18
CA SER A 291 -5.95 1.20 -11.36
C SER A 291 -7.05 0.39 -12.08
N ILE A 292 -6.66 -0.52 -12.98
CA ILE A 292 -7.59 -1.41 -13.67
C ILE A 292 -8.00 -2.56 -12.73
N ILE A 293 -7.03 -3.18 -12.06
CA ILE A 293 -7.27 -4.27 -11.12
C ILE A 293 -8.19 -3.81 -9.99
N ASN A 294 -7.90 -2.67 -9.36
CA ASN A 294 -8.71 -2.15 -8.26
C ASN A 294 -10.15 -1.88 -8.68
N LEU A 295 -10.38 -1.29 -9.86
CA LEU A 295 -11.72 -1.00 -10.34
C LEU A 295 -12.48 -2.29 -10.72
N TYR A 296 -11.79 -3.28 -11.28
CA TYR A 296 -12.37 -4.60 -11.54
C TYR A 296 -12.78 -5.29 -10.24
N ASP A 297 -11.92 -5.25 -9.23
CA ASP A 297 -12.18 -5.80 -7.90
C ASP A 297 -13.39 -5.11 -7.23
N ASP A 298 -13.54 -3.79 -7.39
CA ASP A 298 -14.69 -3.04 -6.92
C ASP A 298 -16.00 -3.47 -7.61
N ILE A 299 -15.95 -3.73 -8.93
CA ILE A 299 -17.10 -4.27 -9.67
C ILE A 299 -17.49 -5.64 -9.14
N VAL A 300 -16.56 -6.54 -8.94
CA VAL A 300 -16.82 -7.88 -8.39
C VAL A 300 -17.44 -7.78 -7.00
N ALA A 301 -16.95 -6.89 -6.16
CA ALA A 301 -17.51 -6.66 -4.83
C ALA A 301 -18.94 -6.11 -4.89
N LEU A 302 -19.21 -5.14 -5.77
CA LEU A 302 -20.54 -4.55 -5.95
C LEU A 302 -21.54 -5.58 -6.52
N ILE A 303 -21.12 -6.44 -7.45
CA ILE A 303 -21.95 -7.55 -7.94
C ILE A 303 -22.32 -8.51 -6.80
N ALA A 304 -21.36 -8.83 -5.93
CA ALA A 304 -21.59 -9.70 -4.77
C ALA A 304 -22.51 -9.05 -3.72
N LEU A 305 -22.37 -7.74 -3.48
CA LEU A 305 -23.24 -6.96 -2.60
C LEU A 305 -24.68 -6.90 -3.10
N SER A 306 -24.86 -6.78 -4.39
CA SER A 306 -26.15 -6.56 -5.03
C SER A 306 -26.95 -7.84 -5.30
N ASP A 307 -26.63 -8.97 -4.64
CA ASP A 307 -27.37 -10.21 -4.80
C ASP A 307 -28.83 -10.04 -4.31
N ASN A 308 -29.79 -10.24 -5.24
CA ASN A 308 -31.23 -9.97 -5.05
C ASN A 308 -31.61 -8.48 -4.89
N ILE A 309 -30.73 -7.56 -5.25
CA ILE A 309 -30.97 -6.12 -5.26
C ILE A 309 -30.94 -5.65 -6.72
N GLU A 310 -31.90 -4.84 -7.13
CA GLU A 310 -32.03 -4.36 -8.52
C GLU A 310 -31.70 -2.87 -8.64
N THR A 311 -31.89 -2.09 -7.58
CA THR A 311 -31.69 -0.64 -7.60
C THR A 311 -30.47 -0.21 -6.76
N THR A 312 -29.85 0.90 -7.14
CA THR A 312 -28.74 1.47 -6.38
C THR A 312 -29.20 2.07 -5.05
N GLU A 313 -30.43 2.55 -4.96
CA GLU A 313 -31.02 3.07 -3.71
C GLU A 313 -31.17 1.96 -2.66
N GLU A 314 -31.61 0.77 -3.05
CA GLU A 314 -31.69 -0.39 -2.15
C GLU A 314 -30.30 -0.88 -1.71
N LEU A 315 -29.28 -0.70 -2.56
CA LEU A 315 -27.91 -1.10 -2.25
C LEU A 315 -27.23 -0.14 -1.25
N ILE A 316 -27.60 1.14 -1.27
CA ILE A 316 -27.05 2.16 -0.37
C ILE A 316 -27.69 2.05 1.03
N ASN A 317 -28.97 1.71 1.12
CA ASN A 317 -29.72 1.56 2.37
C ASN A 317 -29.50 0.17 3.01
#